data_cc55a1600c634dd644df95930de9f60e
#
_entry.id   cc55a1600c634dd644df95930de9f60e
#
_cell.length_a   1.000
_cell.length_b   1.000
_cell.length_c   1.000
_cell.angle_alpha   90.00
_cell.angle_beta   90.00
_cell.angle_gamma   90.00
#
_symmetry.space_group_name_H-M   'P 1'
#
loop_
_entity.id
_entity.type
_entity.pdbx_description
1 polymer ?
#
loop_
_entity_poly.entity_id
_entity_poly.type
_entity_poly.pdbx_seq_one_letter_code
_entity_poly.pdbx_strand_id
1 'polypeptide(L)'
;VIFFTDVYRVPVESGQTPQQAWAAIRNQVDPDGQVWWIAEGLDPSYLTTFDGLYVYKITHADYPNDYVKASRWAGQVRAWEQRTGKPKLWIATLTPGWDDMRSGCKPDVRVPSKPHRRDREDGAFYQATFNAALQSNPDWLWIHSFNEWVEGTYIEPSVMYGDKYMQMTREFVQQFKR
;
A
#
# COMPACT_ATOMS: atom_id res chain seq x y z
N VAL A 1 5.09 -11.18 9.51
CA VAL A 1 4.53 -9.85 9.17
C VAL A 1 3.07 -9.99 8.84
N ILE A 2 2.22 -9.11 9.36
CA ILE A 2 0.79 -9.04 9.03
C ILE A 2 0.48 -7.64 8.50
N PHE A 3 -0.21 -7.58 7.37
CA PHE A 3 -0.72 -6.33 6.80
C PHE A 3 -2.22 -6.24 7.08
N PHE A 4 -2.64 -5.11 7.62
CA PHE A 4 -4.03 -4.85 7.98
C PHE A 4 -4.59 -3.77 7.07
N THR A 5 -5.72 -4.05 6.42
CA THR A 5 -6.47 -3.07 5.63
C THR A 5 -7.61 -2.49 6.44
N ASP A 6 -8.13 -1.32 6.02
CA ASP A 6 -9.31 -0.68 6.65
C ASP A 6 -9.22 -0.59 8.18
N VAL A 7 -8.04 -0.31 8.72
CA VAL A 7 -7.79 -0.33 10.19
C VAL A 7 -8.76 0.56 11.00
N TYR A 8 -9.36 1.55 10.36
CA TYR A 8 -10.36 2.44 10.97
C TYR A 8 -11.71 1.75 11.22
N ARG A 9 -11.95 0.57 10.62
CA ARG A 9 -13.19 -0.22 10.76
C ARG A 9 -13.17 -1.22 11.91
N VAL A 10 -12.12 -1.23 12.71
CA VAL A 10 -12.09 -2.11 13.88
C VAL A 10 -13.29 -1.79 14.79
N PRO A 11 -14.01 -2.80 15.32
CA PRO A 11 -15.08 -2.56 16.28
C PRO A 11 -14.56 -1.83 17.52
N VAL A 12 -15.26 -0.81 17.94
CA VAL A 12 -14.90 0.00 19.11
C VAL A 12 -16.03 0.02 20.14
N GLU A 13 -15.68 0.06 21.41
CA GLU A 13 -16.62 0.29 22.50
C GLU A 13 -16.96 1.78 22.63
N SER A 14 -18.02 2.10 23.38
CA SER A 14 -18.41 3.50 23.58
C SER A 14 -17.28 4.31 24.22
N GLY A 15 -16.88 5.38 23.52
CA GLY A 15 -15.77 6.24 23.95
C GLY A 15 -14.37 5.73 23.62
N GLN A 16 -14.23 4.57 22.99
CA GLN A 16 -12.96 4.01 22.55
C GLN A 16 -12.60 4.52 21.14
N THR A 17 -11.33 4.82 20.91
CA THR A 17 -10.82 5.11 19.57
C THR A 17 -10.38 3.82 18.86
N PRO A 18 -10.34 3.78 17.50
CA PRO A 18 -9.77 2.64 16.77
C PRO A 18 -8.35 2.28 17.19
N GLN A 19 -7.51 3.26 17.49
CA GLN A 19 -6.13 3.04 17.95
C GLN A 19 -6.09 2.33 19.31
N GLN A 20 -6.99 2.68 20.23
CA GLN A 20 -7.11 2.02 21.53
C GLN A 20 -7.64 0.58 21.39
N ALA A 21 -8.60 0.35 20.49
CA ALA A 21 -9.10 -0.99 20.18
C ALA A 21 -7.97 -1.88 19.64
N TRP A 22 -7.20 -1.39 18.68
CA TRP A 22 -6.05 -2.12 18.14
C TRP A 22 -4.97 -2.39 19.18
N ALA A 23 -4.70 -1.44 20.08
CA ALA A 23 -3.76 -1.65 21.17
C ALA A 23 -4.22 -2.77 22.11
N ALA A 24 -5.51 -2.82 22.45
CA ALA A 24 -6.08 -3.88 23.26
C ALA A 24 -5.98 -5.25 22.57
N ILE A 25 -6.30 -5.32 21.27
CA ILE A 25 -6.17 -6.56 20.47
C ILE A 25 -4.70 -7.01 20.47
N ARG A 26 -3.76 -6.12 20.14
CA ARG A 26 -2.34 -6.47 20.08
C ARG A 26 -1.81 -7.01 21.42
N ASN A 27 -2.19 -6.39 22.52
CA ASN A 27 -1.79 -6.84 23.85
C ASN A 27 -2.29 -8.25 24.20
N GLN A 28 -3.39 -8.69 23.57
CA GLN A 28 -3.92 -10.06 23.78
C GLN A 28 -3.25 -11.09 22.89
N VAL A 29 -2.97 -10.74 21.60
CA VAL A 29 -2.56 -11.74 20.62
C VAL A 29 -1.05 -11.72 20.29
N ASP A 30 -0.36 -10.61 20.63
CA ASP A 30 1.07 -10.41 20.39
C ASP A 30 1.70 -9.59 21.52
N PRO A 31 1.54 -10.00 22.80
CA PRO A 31 2.02 -9.24 23.95
C PRO A 31 3.53 -9.04 23.95
N ASP A 32 4.27 -9.99 23.42
CA ASP A 32 5.73 -9.98 23.35
C ASP A 32 6.28 -9.27 22.09
N GLY A 33 5.39 -8.77 21.21
CA GLY A 33 5.77 -8.04 20.01
C GLY A 33 6.58 -8.86 19.01
N GLN A 34 6.28 -10.15 18.85
CA GLN A 34 6.99 -11.06 17.97
C GLN A 34 6.62 -10.91 16.49
N VAL A 35 5.55 -10.19 16.20
CA VAL A 35 5.00 -10.02 14.85
C VAL A 35 5.06 -8.57 14.43
N TRP A 36 5.52 -8.31 13.21
CA TRP A 36 5.41 -7.00 12.58
C TRP A 36 3.97 -6.76 12.12
N TRP A 37 3.35 -5.70 12.63
CA TRP A 37 2.00 -5.26 12.30
C TRP A 37 2.06 -4.02 11.44
N ILE A 38 1.57 -4.09 10.21
CA ILE A 38 1.62 -2.98 9.25
C ILE A 38 0.19 -2.52 8.95
N ALA A 39 -0.09 -1.25 9.20
CA ALA A 39 -1.41 -0.66 8.98
C ALA A 39 -1.51 0.00 7.61
N GLU A 40 -2.64 -0.22 6.93
CA GLU A 40 -3.01 0.59 5.78
C GLU A 40 -3.44 1.99 6.22
N GLY A 41 -2.96 2.98 5.49
CA GLY A 41 -3.40 4.36 5.62
C GLY A 41 -2.28 5.35 5.89
N LEU A 42 -2.68 6.59 6.07
CA LEU A 42 -1.77 7.75 6.17
C LEU A 42 -1.84 8.43 7.54
N ASP A 43 -2.67 7.91 8.45
CA ASP A 43 -2.79 8.46 9.79
C ASP A 43 -1.67 7.92 10.70
N PRO A 44 -0.66 8.77 11.05
CA PRO A 44 0.46 8.35 11.86
C PRO A 44 0.08 8.01 13.32
N SER A 45 -1.15 8.29 13.76
CA SER A 45 -1.61 7.91 15.09
C SER A 45 -1.65 6.39 15.28
N TYR A 46 -1.84 5.62 14.20
CA TYR A 46 -1.78 4.16 14.25
C TYR A 46 -0.38 3.62 14.56
N LEU A 47 0.68 4.40 14.36
CA LEU A 47 2.05 4.02 14.73
C LEU A 47 2.25 3.85 16.25
N THR A 48 1.30 4.26 17.06
CA THR A 48 1.30 3.93 18.50
C THR A 48 1.18 2.42 18.74
N THR A 49 0.50 1.72 17.85
CA THR A 49 0.24 0.27 17.96
C THR A 49 0.92 -0.52 16.85
N PHE A 50 0.91 0.00 15.62
CA PHE A 50 1.49 -0.66 14.45
C PHE A 50 2.98 -0.33 14.28
N ASP A 51 3.70 -1.23 13.61
CA ASP A 51 5.14 -1.12 13.38
C ASP A 51 5.45 -0.38 12.09
N GLY A 52 4.46 -0.15 11.23
CA GLY A 52 4.64 0.60 10.00
C GLY A 52 3.32 0.95 9.32
N LEU A 53 3.44 1.78 8.28
CA LEU A 53 2.33 2.19 7.42
C LEU A 53 2.59 1.84 5.97
N TYR A 54 1.53 1.53 5.23
CA TYR A 54 1.53 1.42 3.77
C TYR A 54 0.24 1.99 3.18
N VAL A 55 0.21 2.20 1.88
CA VAL A 55 -1.01 2.62 1.16
C VAL A 55 -1.34 1.56 0.13
N TYR A 56 -2.52 0.94 0.24
CA TYR A 56 -2.96 -0.08 -0.70
C TYR A 56 -3.13 0.49 -2.11
N LYS A 57 -3.92 1.58 -2.25
CA LYS A 57 -4.28 2.16 -3.53
C LYS A 57 -3.70 3.56 -3.72
N ILE A 58 -2.75 3.70 -4.64
CA ILE A 58 -2.10 4.97 -4.99
C ILE A 58 -2.59 5.58 -6.31
N THR A 59 -3.45 4.89 -7.05
CA THR A 59 -3.86 5.26 -8.41
C THR A 59 -4.80 6.47 -8.49
N HIS A 60 -5.34 6.93 -7.35
CA HIS A 60 -6.11 8.17 -7.27
C HIS A 60 -5.24 9.43 -7.24
N ALA A 61 -3.93 9.27 -7.07
CA ALA A 61 -3.00 10.39 -7.18
C ALA A 61 -3.04 10.99 -8.57
N ASP A 62 -2.88 12.31 -8.65
CA ASP A 62 -2.87 13.03 -9.92
C ASP A 62 -1.52 12.80 -10.62
N TYR A 63 -1.49 11.81 -11.49
CA TYR A 63 -0.32 11.45 -12.25
C TYR A 63 -0.08 12.46 -13.39
N PRO A 64 1.19 12.89 -13.63
CA PRO A 64 2.42 12.57 -12.91
C PRO A 64 2.70 13.48 -11.70
N ASN A 65 1.82 14.43 -11.40
CA ASN A 65 2.11 15.56 -10.52
C ASN A 65 2.09 15.23 -9.01
N ASP A 66 1.54 14.09 -8.63
CA ASP A 66 1.21 13.77 -7.23
C ASP A 66 2.12 12.71 -6.58
N TYR A 67 3.22 12.33 -7.25
CA TYR A 67 4.18 11.35 -6.71
C TYR A 67 4.97 11.83 -5.51
N VAL A 68 5.12 13.14 -5.37
CA VAL A 68 5.64 13.76 -4.14
C VAL A 68 4.88 13.33 -2.89
N LYS A 69 3.68 12.76 -3.02
CA LYS A 69 2.92 12.26 -1.87
C LYS A 69 3.62 11.11 -1.16
N ALA A 70 4.27 10.20 -1.87
CA ALA A 70 5.01 9.10 -1.24
C ALA A 70 6.08 9.64 -0.27
N SER A 71 6.86 10.64 -0.68
CA SER A 71 7.87 11.29 0.16
C SER A 71 7.23 12.05 1.34
N ARG A 72 6.07 12.68 1.14
CA ARG A 72 5.33 13.35 2.21
C ARG A 72 4.80 12.37 3.24
N TRP A 73 4.31 11.21 2.80
CA TRP A 73 3.85 10.14 3.70
C TRP A 73 4.99 9.53 4.47
N ALA A 74 6.10 9.22 3.80
CA ALA A 74 7.34 8.81 4.46
C ALA A 74 7.76 9.83 5.53
N GLY A 75 7.73 11.13 5.19
CA GLY A 75 8.05 12.21 6.12
C GLY A 75 7.22 12.20 7.41
N GLN A 76 5.95 11.80 7.34
CA GLN A 76 5.09 11.67 8.53
C GLN A 76 5.55 10.51 9.43
N VAL A 77 5.94 9.37 8.84
CA VAL A 77 6.50 8.23 9.59
C VAL A 77 7.81 8.63 10.25
N ARG A 78 8.73 9.27 9.50
CA ARG A 78 10.02 9.73 10.03
C ARG A 78 9.87 10.80 11.12
N ALA A 79 8.92 11.72 10.98
CA ALA A 79 8.60 12.70 12.02
C ALA A 79 8.05 12.04 13.30
N TRP A 80 7.29 10.96 13.15
CA TRP A 80 6.81 10.18 14.29
C TRP A 80 7.98 9.49 15.01
N GLU A 81 8.91 8.85 14.27
CA GLU A 81 10.13 8.25 14.80
C GLU A 81 10.97 9.27 15.59
N GLN A 82 11.24 10.43 14.99
CA GLN A 82 12.02 11.50 15.63
C GLN A 82 11.39 11.96 16.95
N ARG A 83 10.06 12.10 16.99
CA ARG A 83 9.34 12.55 18.19
C ARG A 83 9.34 11.51 19.30
N THR A 84 9.29 10.24 18.95
CA THR A 84 9.08 9.15 19.94
C THR A 84 10.33 8.35 20.24
N GLY A 85 11.38 8.45 19.43
CA GLY A 85 12.59 7.63 19.51
C GLY A 85 12.37 6.16 19.15
N LYS A 86 11.21 5.79 18.57
CA LYS A 86 10.88 4.40 18.22
C LYS A 86 10.92 4.22 16.70
N PRO A 87 11.71 3.28 16.17
CA PRO A 87 11.76 3.03 14.74
C PRO A 87 10.42 2.50 14.22
N LYS A 88 10.04 2.91 13.01
CA LYS A 88 8.83 2.47 12.31
C LYS A 88 9.13 2.26 10.83
N LEU A 89 8.35 1.41 10.18
CA LEU A 89 8.51 1.12 8.77
C LEU A 89 7.63 2.03 7.91
N TRP A 90 8.22 2.58 6.87
CA TRP A 90 7.50 3.11 5.73
C TRP A 90 7.57 2.11 4.57
N ILE A 91 6.41 1.63 4.13
CA ILE A 91 6.30 0.70 3.02
C ILE A 91 5.69 1.45 1.83
N ALA A 92 6.49 1.68 0.80
CA ALA A 92 6.03 2.38 -0.38
C ALA A 92 5.39 1.43 -1.39
N THR A 93 4.23 1.83 -1.89
CA THR A 93 3.45 1.06 -2.87
C THR A 93 3.85 1.43 -4.28
N LEU A 94 3.96 0.44 -5.15
CA LEU A 94 4.03 0.59 -6.59
C LEU A 94 2.99 -0.29 -7.27
N THR A 95 2.45 0.19 -8.39
CA THR A 95 1.38 -0.49 -9.11
C THR A 95 1.51 -0.26 -10.63
N PRO A 96 1.24 -1.28 -11.46
CA PRO A 96 1.36 -1.14 -12.92
C PRO A 96 0.23 -0.32 -13.54
N GLY A 97 -0.90 -0.20 -12.86
CA GLY A 97 -2.10 0.47 -13.34
C GLY A 97 -3.31 0.05 -12.52
N TRP A 98 -4.50 0.46 -12.95
CA TRP A 98 -5.78 0.11 -12.35
C TRP A 98 -6.88 0.12 -13.41
N ASP A 99 -7.73 -0.88 -13.44
CA ASP A 99 -8.91 -0.89 -14.29
C ASP A 99 -9.99 -1.78 -13.66
N ASP A 100 -10.76 -1.22 -12.73
CA ASP A 100 -11.91 -1.90 -12.11
C ASP A 100 -13.22 -1.66 -12.87
N MET A 101 -13.17 -0.98 -14.01
CA MET A 101 -14.34 -0.77 -14.90
C MET A 101 -14.92 -2.09 -15.41
N ARG A 102 -14.08 -3.12 -15.50
CA ARG A 102 -14.47 -4.46 -15.98
C ARG A 102 -15.06 -5.35 -14.89
N SER A 103 -14.93 -4.97 -13.62
CA SER A 103 -15.46 -5.75 -12.50
C SER A 103 -16.99 -5.90 -12.53
N GLY A 104 -17.69 -5.00 -13.23
CA GLY A 104 -19.13 -5.04 -13.44
C GLY A 104 -19.62 -5.96 -14.57
N CYS A 105 -18.74 -6.74 -15.22
CA CYS A 105 -19.13 -7.65 -16.30
C CYS A 105 -20.02 -8.81 -15.86
N LYS A 106 -20.12 -9.08 -14.55
CA LYS A 106 -21.03 -10.04 -13.94
C LYS A 106 -21.75 -9.34 -12.78
N PRO A 107 -23.09 -9.19 -12.86
CA PRO A 107 -23.85 -8.46 -11.83
C PRO A 107 -23.77 -9.11 -10.44
N ASP A 108 -23.37 -10.37 -10.35
CA ASP A 108 -23.24 -11.13 -9.10
C ASP A 108 -21.84 -11.01 -8.45
N VAL A 109 -20.92 -10.36 -9.14
CA VAL A 109 -19.56 -10.10 -8.68
C VAL A 109 -19.47 -8.62 -8.33
N ARG A 110 -18.52 -8.24 -7.52
CA ARG A 110 -18.23 -6.89 -7.06
C ARG A 110 -18.55 -5.80 -8.11
N VAL A 111 -19.48 -4.91 -7.77
CA VAL A 111 -19.68 -3.66 -8.51
C VAL A 111 -18.87 -2.58 -7.80
N PRO A 112 -17.89 -1.96 -8.43
CA PRO A 112 -17.13 -0.90 -7.80
C PRO A 112 -18.04 0.29 -7.48
N SER A 113 -17.97 0.82 -6.27
CA SER A 113 -18.74 1.99 -5.84
C SER A 113 -18.37 3.26 -6.61
N LYS A 114 -17.13 3.32 -7.10
CA LYS A 114 -16.59 4.35 -7.98
C LYS A 114 -15.66 3.69 -8.98
N PRO A 115 -16.14 3.34 -10.18
CA PRO A 115 -15.30 2.80 -11.23
C PRO A 115 -14.14 3.76 -11.51
N HIS A 116 -12.94 3.20 -11.61
CA HIS A 116 -11.73 3.97 -11.80
C HIS A 116 -10.80 3.27 -12.78
N ARG A 117 -10.12 4.05 -13.60
CA ARG A 117 -9.10 3.57 -14.50
C ARG A 117 -7.85 4.43 -14.41
N ARG A 118 -6.73 3.76 -14.31
CA ARG A 118 -5.40 4.33 -14.52
C ARG A 118 -4.67 3.48 -15.54
N ASP A 119 -4.42 4.05 -16.71
CA ASP A 119 -3.72 3.37 -17.79
C ASP A 119 -2.30 3.00 -17.36
N ARG A 120 -1.82 1.88 -17.87
CA ARG A 120 -0.47 1.38 -17.64
C ARG A 120 0.60 2.11 -18.46
N GLU A 121 0.17 2.85 -19.51
CA GLU A 121 1.03 3.62 -20.41
C GLU A 121 2.23 2.80 -20.89
N ASP A 122 1.96 1.59 -21.35
CA ASP A 122 2.97 0.62 -21.77
C ASP A 122 4.11 0.40 -20.74
N GLY A 123 3.81 0.51 -19.45
CA GLY A 123 4.75 0.35 -18.34
C GLY A 123 5.31 1.66 -17.80
N ALA A 124 5.09 2.81 -18.46
CA ALA A 124 5.58 4.10 -17.99
C ALA A 124 4.98 4.47 -16.64
N PHE A 125 3.70 4.16 -16.42
CA PHE A 125 3.07 4.37 -15.12
C PHE A 125 3.72 3.53 -14.01
N TYR A 126 4.03 2.25 -14.28
CA TYR A 126 4.67 1.37 -13.30
C TYR A 126 6.07 1.87 -12.93
N GLN A 127 6.85 2.30 -13.94
CA GLN A 127 8.16 2.91 -13.73
C GLN A 127 8.05 4.18 -12.88
N ALA A 128 7.06 5.03 -13.14
CA ALA A 128 6.87 6.27 -12.40
C ALA A 128 6.49 6.01 -10.94
N THR A 129 5.61 5.02 -10.66
CA THR A 129 5.28 4.64 -9.28
C THR A 129 6.48 4.06 -8.54
N PHE A 130 7.34 3.29 -9.22
CA PHE A 130 8.59 2.79 -8.66
C PHE A 130 9.57 3.94 -8.33
N ASN A 131 9.75 4.89 -9.24
CA ASN A 131 10.63 6.03 -9.01
C ASN A 131 10.17 6.86 -7.80
N ALA A 132 8.87 7.12 -7.69
CA ALA A 132 8.28 7.82 -6.54
C ALA A 132 8.44 7.04 -5.23
N ALA A 133 8.28 5.72 -5.28
CA ALA A 133 8.53 4.85 -4.14
C ALA A 133 9.98 4.97 -3.67
N LEU A 134 10.96 4.85 -4.58
CA LEU A 134 12.38 5.00 -4.24
C LEU A 134 12.72 6.39 -3.66
N GLN A 135 12.19 7.47 -4.25
CA GLN A 135 12.40 8.84 -3.76
C GLN A 135 11.88 9.04 -2.33
N SER A 136 10.92 8.24 -1.90
CA SER A 136 10.39 8.29 -0.54
C SER A 136 11.29 7.60 0.51
N ASN A 137 12.40 7.01 0.10
CA ASN A 137 13.33 6.26 0.93
C ASN A 137 12.61 5.21 1.81
N PRO A 138 11.94 4.22 1.19
CA PRO A 138 11.15 3.24 1.90
C PRO A 138 12.01 2.16 2.54
N ASP A 139 11.52 1.58 3.63
CA ASP A 139 12.13 0.41 4.25
C ASP A 139 11.80 -0.86 3.46
N TRP A 140 10.56 -0.93 2.92
CA TRP A 140 10.11 -2.02 2.05
C TRP A 140 9.32 -1.48 0.86
N LEU A 141 9.19 -2.32 -0.19
CA LEU A 141 8.30 -2.08 -1.31
C LEU A 141 7.10 -3.02 -1.23
N TRP A 142 5.91 -2.47 -1.46
CA TRP A 142 4.66 -3.20 -1.63
C TRP A 142 4.26 -3.18 -3.11
N ILE A 143 4.24 -4.36 -3.75
CA ILE A 143 3.82 -4.49 -5.15
C ILE A 143 2.32 -4.80 -5.16
N HIS A 144 1.56 -3.87 -5.67
CA HIS A 144 0.12 -4.00 -5.81
C HIS A 144 -0.23 -4.13 -7.29
N SER A 145 -0.47 -5.35 -7.78
CA SER A 145 -0.58 -6.65 -7.13
C SER A 145 0.06 -7.75 -7.98
N PHE A 146 0.22 -8.96 -7.42
CA PHE A 146 0.64 -10.10 -8.25
C PHE A 146 -0.49 -10.50 -9.21
N ASN A 147 -1.70 -10.78 -8.70
CA ASN A 147 -2.79 -11.40 -9.47
C ASN A 147 -4.20 -10.83 -9.16
N GLU A 148 -4.32 -9.56 -8.78
CA GLU A 148 -5.63 -8.93 -8.62
C GLU A 148 -6.17 -8.51 -10.02
N TRP A 149 -6.73 -9.49 -10.71
CA TRP A 149 -7.25 -9.36 -12.07
C TRP A 149 -8.48 -8.46 -12.13
N VAL A 150 -9.33 -8.50 -11.10
CA VAL A 150 -10.58 -7.74 -11.03
C VAL A 150 -10.32 -6.23 -10.98
N GLU A 151 -9.25 -5.83 -10.31
CA GLU A 151 -8.83 -4.44 -10.21
C GLU A 151 -7.86 -4.03 -11.32
N GLY A 152 -7.45 -4.97 -12.16
CA GLY A 152 -6.52 -4.70 -13.27
C GLY A 152 -5.12 -4.28 -12.80
N THR A 153 -4.71 -4.62 -11.57
CA THR A 153 -3.42 -4.24 -10.99
C THR A 153 -2.34 -5.31 -11.12
N TYR A 154 -2.69 -6.43 -11.69
CA TYR A 154 -1.83 -7.62 -11.75
C TYR A 154 -0.53 -7.41 -12.54
N ILE A 155 0.55 -8.05 -12.04
CA ILE A 155 1.82 -8.19 -12.75
C ILE A 155 2.04 -9.60 -13.28
N GLU A 156 1.15 -10.54 -12.90
CA GLU A 156 1.16 -11.93 -13.39
C GLU A 156 1.18 -11.96 -14.92
N PRO A 157 1.96 -12.88 -15.53
CA PRO A 157 2.01 -13.02 -16.98
C PRO A 157 0.62 -13.25 -17.60
N SER A 158 0.34 -12.56 -18.69
CA SER A 158 -0.98 -12.59 -19.32
C SER A 158 -0.89 -12.57 -20.83
N VAL A 159 -1.96 -12.99 -21.51
CA VAL A 159 -2.06 -12.91 -22.97
C VAL A 159 -1.88 -11.46 -23.46
N MET A 160 -2.36 -10.47 -22.69
CA MET A 160 -2.32 -9.05 -23.07
C MET A 160 -0.92 -8.44 -22.91
N TYR A 161 -0.18 -8.81 -21.87
CA TYR A 161 1.07 -8.14 -21.51
C TYR A 161 2.30 -9.05 -21.54
N GLY A 162 2.12 -10.35 -21.88
CA GLY A 162 3.20 -11.33 -21.74
C GLY A 162 3.75 -11.34 -20.34
N ASP A 163 5.06 -11.39 -20.19
CA ASP A 163 5.79 -11.36 -18.93
C ASP A 163 6.39 -9.96 -18.59
N LYS A 164 6.01 -8.93 -19.37
CA LYS A 164 6.57 -7.59 -19.27
C LYS A 164 6.64 -7.05 -17.84
N TYR A 165 5.53 -7.11 -17.09
CA TYR A 165 5.47 -6.55 -15.74
C TYR A 165 6.25 -7.36 -14.73
N MET A 166 6.40 -8.67 -14.95
CA MET A 166 7.31 -9.50 -14.15
C MET A 166 8.77 -9.16 -14.40
N GLN A 167 9.16 -8.90 -15.66
CA GLN A 167 10.52 -8.47 -15.99
C GLN A 167 10.83 -7.10 -15.35
N MET A 168 9.94 -6.11 -15.51
CA MET A 168 10.08 -4.81 -14.88
C MET A 168 10.20 -4.94 -13.36
N THR A 169 9.35 -5.77 -12.74
CA THR A 169 9.39 -6.01 -11.29
C THR A 169 10.74 -6.59 -10.86
N ARG A 170 11.29 -7.54 -11.61
CA ARG A 170 12.62 -8.10 -11.36
C ARG A 170 13.71 -7.02 -11.38
N GLU A 171 13.67 -6.12 -12.35
CA GLU A 171 14.61 -5.01 -12.47
C GLU A 171 14.46 -4.04 -11.27
N PHE A 172 13.23 -3.70 -10.88
CA PHE A 172 12.94 -2.85 -9.74
C PHE A 172 13.48 -3.45 -8.43
N VAL A 173 13.25 -4.73 -8.20
CA VAL A 173 13.76 -5.44 -7.02
C VAL A 173 15.29 -5.45 -6.99
N GLN A 174 15.94 -5.66 -8.13
CA GLN A 174 17.40 -5.61 -8.23
C GLN A 174 17.94 -4.20 -7.94
N GLN A 175 17.25 -3.17 -8.40
CA GLN A 175 17.63 -1.78 -8.15
C GLN A 175 17.41 -1.38 -6.68
N PHE A 176 16.31 -1.81 -6.07
CA PHE A 176 16.00 -1.51 -4.68
C PHE A 176 16.97 -2.16 -3.68
N LYS A 177 17.48 -3.35 -4.00
CA LYS A 177 18.40 -4.11 -3.15
C LYS A 177 19.88 -3.65 -3.21
N ARG A 178 20.20 -2.70 -4.08
CA ARG A 178 21.56 -2.13 -4.19
C ARG A 178 21.77 -1.00 -3.20
#